data_1f3869fa4e9743c2f4f9ef332ef82987
#
_entry.id   1f3869fa4e9743c2f4f9ef332ef82987
#
_cell.length_a   1.000
_cell.length_b   1.000
_cell.length_c   1.000
_cell.angle_alpha   90.00
_cell.angle_beta   90.00
_cell.angle_gamma   90.00
#
_symmetry.space_group_name_H-M   'P 1'
#
loop_
_entity.id
_entity.type
_entity.pdbx_description
1 polymer ?
#
loop_
_entity_poly.entity_id
_entity_poly.type
_entity_poly.pdbx_seq_one_letter_code
_entity_poly.pdbx_strand_id
1 'polypeptide(L)'
;MAKNPESLLWNKVKKGLTKCFLTRIESSTINGIPDVHGVLDSNIFWIELKSDKISFPPLNKWQVVWINKYVKAGGVVFILYENLGEALSKSSLKLYRPVSVFTDPRSLDPVRSFSFPVQWPQVQDAIMGELLQRPVRSSRSRSRSRSRSTFR
;
A
#
# COMPACT_ATOMS: atom_id res chain seq x y z
N MET A 1 23.91 12.85 14.28
CA MET A 1 22.81 13.04 13.34
C MET A 1 21.65 12.14 13.72
N ALA A 2 20.49 12.70 13.95
CA ALA A 2 19.29 11.91 14.16
C ALA A 2 18.95 11.15 12.87
N LYS A 3 18.69 9.82 12.97
CA LYS A 3 18.24 9.03 11.83
C LYS A 3 16.85 9.50 11.40
N ASN A 4 16.61 9.56 10.09
CA ASN A 4 15.29 9.83 9.55
C ASN A 4 14.27 8.80 10.08
N PRO A 5 13.09 9.21 10.59
CA PRO A 5 12.05 8.30 11.10
C PRO A 5 11.66 7.18 10.10
N GLU A 6 11.61 7.48 8.82
CA GLU A 6 11.31 6.48 7.77
C GLU A 6 12.44 5.43 7.63
N SER A 7 13.69 5.83 7.82
CA SER A 7 14.82 4.89 7.86
C SER A 7 14.77 3.98 9.09
N LEU A 8 14.31 4.48 10.22
CA LEU A 8 14.07 3.68 11.42
C LEU A 8 12.92 2.69 11.20
N LEU A 9 11.84 3.12 10.56
CA LEU A 9 10.73 2.26 10.19
C LEU A 9 11.18 1.17 9.22
N TRP A 10 11.99 1.51 8.21
CA TRP A 10 12.56 0.53 7.29
C TRP A 10 13.33 -0.59 8.02
N ASN A 11 14.15 -0.25 9.02
CA ASN A 11 14.88 -1.25 9.79
C ASN A 11 13.94 -2.21 10.53
N LYS A 12 12.81 -1.71 11.06
CA LYS A 12 11.78 -2.54 11.70
C LYS A 12 11.08 -3.46 10.70
N VAL A 13 10.69 -2.92 9.54
CA VAL A 13 10.04 -3.66 8.45
C VAL A 13 10.93 -4.78 7.94
N LYS A 14 12.19 -4.47 7.66
CA LYS A 14 13.18 -5.44 7.18
C LYS A 14 13.38 -6.61 8.15
N LYS A 15 13.38 -6.35 9.44
CA LYS A 15 13.51 -7.38 10.47
C LYS A 15 12.20 -8.13 10.73
N GLY A 16 11.07 -7.46 10.58
CA GLY A 16 9.76 -7.99 10.97
C GLY A 16 9.09 -8.85 9.89
N LEU A 17 9.18 -8.45 8.63
CA LEU A 17 8.56 -9.15 7.50
C LEU A 17 9.50 -10.24 6.94
N THR A 18 9.73 -11.28 7.72
CA THR A 18 10.76 -12.30 7.47
C THR A 18 10.51 -13.18 6.26
N LYS A 19 9.26 -13.38 5.85
CA LYS A 19 8.88 -14.18 4.68
C LYS A 19 8.82 -13.37 3.39
N CYS A 20 8.93 -12.04 3.47
CA CYS A 20 8.96 -11.17 2.30
C CYS A 20 10.39 -11.02 1.78
N PHE A 21 10.55 -11.04 0.46
CA PHE A 21 11.76 -10.56 -0.19
C PHE A 21 11.60 -9.06 -0.45
N LEU A 22 12.31 -8.25 0.30
CA LEU A 22 12.18 -6.79 0.27
C LEU A 22 13.43 -6.14 -0.30
N THR A 23 13.24 -5.20 -1.21
CA THR A 23 14.30 -4.38 -1.78
C THR A 23 13.96 -2.91 -1.55
N ARG A 24 14.82 -2.20 -0.81
CA ARG A 24 14.68 -0.76 -0.68
C ARG A 24 15.09 -0.08 -1.98
N ILE A 25 14.25 0.82 -2.46
CA ILE A 25 14.48 1.57 -3.67
C ILE A 25 14.81 3.02 -3.30
N GLU A 26 15.93 3.49 -3.83
CA GLU A 26 16.32 4.91 -3.76
C GLU A 26 16.42 5.42 -5.20
N SER A 27 15.57 6.38 -5.54
CA SER A 27 15.56 6.97 -6.87
C SER A 27 15.66 8.48 -6.78
N SER A 28 16.68 9.04 -7.41
CA SER A 28 16.84 10.47 -7.59
C SER A 28 16.19 10.97 -8.89
N THR A 29 15.79 10.07 -9.78
CA THR A 29 15.29 10.39 -11.12
C THR A 29 13.82 10.20 -11.32
N ILE A 30 13.18 9.33 -10.53
CA ILE A 30 11.75 9.06 -10.60
C ILE A 30 11.07 9.59 -9.35
N ASN A 31 10.23 10.60 -9.53
CA ASN A 31 9.48 11.19 -8.43
C ASN A 31 8.29 10.29 -8.03
N GLY A 32 8.14 10.09 -6.73
CA GLY A 32 6.97 9.43 -6.16
C GLY A 32 6.98 7.90 -6.19
N ILE A 33 8.07 7.26 -6.66
CA ILE A 33 8.22 5.81 -6.56
C ILE A 33 8.21 5.39 -5.08
N PRO A 34 7.49 4.31 -4.71
CA PRO A 34 7.49 3.83 -3.33
C PRO A 34 8.86 3.36 -2.84
N ASP A 35 9.03 3.35 -1.53
CA ASP A 35 10.32 3.08 -0.86
C ASP A 35 10.81 1.64 -0.99
N VAL A 36 9.89 0.67 -1.08
CA VAL A 36 10.21 -0.75 -1.00
C VAL A 36 9.46 -1.53 -2.06
N HIS A 37 10.20 -2.36 -2.79
CA HIS A 37 9.65 -3.41 -3.64
C HIS A 37 9.65 -4.73 -2.88
N GLY A 38 8.55 -5.47 -2.91
CA GLY A 38 8.39 -6.71 -2.18
C GLY A 38 7.84 -7.85 -3.02
N VAL A 39 8.22 -9.04 -2.62
CA VAL A 39 7.64 -10.30 -3.11
C VAL A 39 7.33 -11.18 -1.90
N LEU A 40 6.11 -11.67 -1.84
CA LEU A 40 5.66 -12.60 -0.82
C LEU A 40 4.81 -13.69 -1.49
N ASP A 41 5.30 -14.94 -1.40
CA ASP A 41 4.60 -16.11 -1.95
C ASP A 41 4.13 -15.88 -3.42
N SER A 42 5.08 -15.53 -4.28
CA SER A 42 4.87 -15.23 -5.72
C SER A 42 4.04 -13.98 -6.03
N ASN A 43 3.64 -13.21 -5.02
CA ASN A 43 2.91 -11.95 -5.22
C ASN A 43 3.85 -10.77 -5.12
N ILE A 44 3.77 -9.88 -6.10
CA ILE A 44 4.59 -8.66 -6.21
C ILE A 44 3.79 -7.48 -5.67
N PHE A 45 4.46 -6.63 -4.89
CA PHE A 45 3.86 -5.42 -4.33
C PHE A 45 4.91 -4.35 -4.05
N TRP A 46 4.44 -3.13 -3.82
CA TRP A 46 5.25 -2.01 -3.33
C TRP A 46 4.78 -1.57 -1.96
N ILE A 47 5.68 -1.03 -1.17
CA ILE A 47 5.35 -0.39 0.12
C ILE A 47 5.91 1.02 0.14
N GLU A 48 5.04 1.99 0.38
CA GLU A 48 5.41 3.35 0.78
C GLU A 48 5.49 3.40 2.29
N LEU A 49 6.62 3.84 2.83
CA LEU A 49 6.86 3.98 4.26
C LEU A 49 6.63 5.43 4.69
N LYS A 50 5.84 5.62 5.72
CA LYS A 50 5.61 6.92 6.35
C LYS A 50 5.67 6.80 7.87
N SER A 51 6.21 7.84 8.51
CA SER A 51 6.25 7.98 9.96
C SER A 51 6.01 9.43 10.31
N ASP A 52 4.95 9.73 11.03
CA ASP A 52 4.57 11.09 11.41
C ASP A 52 3.58 11.06 12.60
N LYS A 53 3.20 12.25 13.07
CA LYS A 53 2.26 12.44 14.18
C LYS A 53 0.84 12.79 13.73
N ILE A 54 0.63 13.13 12.45
CA ILE A 54 -0.69 13.49 11.92
C ILE A 54 -1.57 12.26 11.70
N SER A 55 -2.87 12.45 11.58
CA SER A 55 -3.87 11.37 11.56
C SER A 55 -3.97 10.59 10.24
N PHE A 56 -3.24 11.01 9.20
CA PHE A 56 -3.23 10.39 7.87
C PHE A 56 -1.81 10.30 7.33
N PRO A 57 -1.50 9.37 6.41
CA PRO A 57 -0.16 9.27 5.85
C PRO A 57 0.16 10.51 5.00
N PRO A 58 1.27 11.22 5.28
CA PRO A 58 1.61 12.47 4.61
C PRO A 58 2.23 12.24 3.23
N LEU A 59 1.43 11.78 2.28
CA LEU A 59 1.87 11.57 0.90
C LEU A 59 1.97 12.90 0.16
N ASN A 60 3.06 13.10 -0.59
CA ASN A 60 3.16 14.21 -1.51
C ASN A 60 2.43 13.91 -2.82
N LYS A 61 2.23 14.94 -3.63
CA LYS A 61 1.48 14.84 -4.90
C LYS A 61 2.08 13.81 -5.88
N TRP A 62 3.40 13.67 -5.93
CA TRP A 62 4.07 12.72 -6.83
C TRP A 62 3.86 11.27 -6.40
N GLN A 63 3.85 11.02 -5.10
CA GLN A 63 3.53 9.71 -4.53
C GLN A 63 2.09 9.32 -4.82
N VAL A 64 1.15 10.24 -4.66
CA VAL A 64 -0.26 10.01 -5.01
C VAL A 64 -0.42 9.68 -6.51
N VAL A 65 0.22 10.45 -7.38
CA VAL A 65 0.17 10.20 -8.84
C VAL A 65 0.75 8.84 -9.20
N TRP A 66 1.90 8.49 -8.66
CA TRP A 66 2.54 7.20 -8.96
C TRP A 66 1.68 6.02 -8.47
N ILE A 67 1.20 6.09 -7.24
CA ILE A 67 0.36 5.05 -6.64
C ILE A 67 -0.91 4.86 -7.49
N ASN A 68 -1.58 5.93 -7.85
CA ASN A 68 -2.80 5.87 -8.66
C ASN A 68 -2.57 5.22 -10.02
N LYS A 69 -1.48 5.56 -10.70
CA LYS A 69 -1.13 4.93 -11.99
C LYS A 69 -0.86 3.44 -11.86
N TYR A 70 -0.14 3.05 -10.82
CA TYR A 70 0.21 1.65 -10.58
C TYR A 70 -1.02 0.81 -10.22
N VAL A 71 -1.86 1.32 -9.33
CA VAL A 71 -3.12 0.67 -8.94
C VAL A 71 -4.09 0.56 -10.12
N LYS A 72 -4.21 1.61 -10.93
CA LYS A 72 -5.03 1.59 -12.16
C LYS A 72 -4.54 0.56 -13.17
N ALA A 73 -3.23 0.33 -13.26
CA ALA A 73 -2.62 -0.70 -14.10
C ALA A 73 -2.83 -2.13 -13.57
N GLY A 74 -3.38 -2.29 -12.36
CA GLY A 74 -3.64 -3.58 -11.72
C GLY A 74 -2.59 -4.02 -10.71
N GLY A 75 -1.63 -3.15 -10.38
CA GLY A 75 -0.60 -3.42 -9.38
C GLY A 75 -1.07 -3.22 -7.94
N VAL A 76 -0.32 -3.76 -7.00
CA VAL A 76 -0.60 -3.66 -5.57
C VAL A 76 0.42 -2.75 -4.91
N VAL A 77 -0.07 -1.72 -4.22
CA VAL A 77 0.72 -0.83 -3.38
C VAL A 77 0.13 -0.82 -1.97
N PHE A 78 1.00 -0.98 -0.99
CA PHE A 78 0.68 -0.75 0.42
C PHE A 78 1.30 0.56 0.87
N ILE A 79 0.62 1.24 1.77
CA ILE A 79 1.19 2.32 2.57
C ILE A 79 1.28 1.81 4.00
N LEU A 80 2.47 1.79 4.55
CA LEU A 80 2.70 1.40 5.93
C LEU A 80 3.06 2.65 6.71
N TYR A 81 2.13 3.08 7.56
CA TYR A 81 2.20 4.35 8.26
C TYR A 81 2.37 4.15 9.76
N GLU A 82 3.53 4.53 10.27
CA GLU A 82 3.80 4.62 11.70
C GLU A 82 3.25 5.95 12.22
N ASN A 83 2.07 5.90 12.82
CA ASN A 83 1.42 7.07 13.42
C ASN A 83 1.86 7.17 14.87
N LEU A 84 2.78 8.10 15.16
CA LEU A 84 3.38 8.30 16.47
C LEU A 84 2.52 9.22 17.34
N GLY A 85 2.08 8.71 18.48
CA GLY A 85 1.45 9.53 19.53
C GLY A 85 2.47 10.05 20.54
N GLU A 86 1.99 10.73 21.57
CA GLU A 86 2.80 11.26 22.67
C GLU A 86 3.48 10.16 23.49
N ALA A 87 2.92 8.96 23.49
CA ALA A 87 3.44 7.77 24.15
C ALA A 87 3.23 6.53 23.28
N LEU A 88 3.95 5.44 23.56
CA LEU A 88 3.81 4.17 22.83
C LEU A 88 2.35 3.65 22.84
N SER A 89 1.64 3.82 23.95
CA SER A 89 0.23 3.43 24.07
C SER A 89 -0.72 4.20 23.14
N LYS A 90 -0.30 5.36 22.65
CA LYS A 90 -1.05 6.21 21.70
C LYS A 90 -0.52 6.13 20.28
N SER A 91 0.49 5.30 20.03
CA SER A 91 1.07 5.07 18.72
C SER A 91 0.46 3.85 18.05
N SER A 92 0.41 3.85 16.74
CA SER A 92 -0.11 2.72 15.95
C SER A 92 0.66 2.57 14.66
N LEU A 93 0.69 1.37 14.12
CA LEU A 93 1.09 1.10 12.75
C LEU A 93 -0.15 0.84 11.93
N LYS A 94 -0.35 1.58 10.85
CA LYS A 94 -1.52 1.47 9.98
C LYS A 94 -1.10 0.96 8.61
N LEU A 95 -1.81 -0.05 8.13
CA LEU A 95 -1.65 -0.60 6.80
C LEU A 95 -2.79 -0.12 5.90
N TYR A 96 -2.43 0.53 4.79
CA TYR A 96 -3.37 0.97 3.76
C TYR A 96 -3.13 0.18 2.49
N ARG A 97 -4.19 -0.09 1.77
CA ARG A 97 -4.14 -0.63 0.41
C ARG A 97 -5.11 0.13 -0.49
N PRO A 98 -4.65 1.13 -1.23
CA PRO A 98 -5.48 1.80 -2.21
C PRO A 98 -5.93 0.82 -3.30
N VAL A 99 -7.24 0.74 -3.54
CA VAL A 99 -7.84 -0.13 -4.57
C VAL A 99 -8.49 0.65 -5.70
N SER A 100 -8.62 1.96 -5.52
CA SER A 100 -9.14 2.91 -6.49
C SER A 100 -8.35 4.21 -6.44
N VAL A 101 -8.50 5.03 -7.48
CA VAL A 101 -7.84 6.35 -7.56
C VAL A 101 -8.33 7.26 -6.44
N PHE A 102 -7.40 7.93 -5.78
CA PHE A 102 -7.66 8.93 -4.75
C PHE A 102 -6.85 10.20 -5.01
N THR A 103 -7.31 11.33 -4.52
CA THR A 103 -6.62 12.62 -4.64
C THR A 103 -6.11 13.13 -3.30
N ASP A 104 -6.82 12.86 -2.23
CA ASP A 104 -6.51 13.32 -0.87
C ASP A 104 -6.16 12.14 0.02
N PRO A 105 -4.94 12.08 0.57
CA PRO A 105 -4.54 11.01 1.50
C PRO A 105 -5.43 10.90 2.75
N ARG A 106 -6.11 11.99 3.14
CA ARG A 106 -7.06 11.97 4.26
C ARG A 106 -8.28 11.10 4.01
N SER A 107 -8.60 10.81 2.74
CA SER A 107 -9.73 9.96 2.36
C SER A 107 -9.43 8.46 2.47
N LEU A 108 -8.17 8.09 2.68
CA LEU A 108 -7.76 6.70 2.80
C LEU A 108 -8.13 6.13 4.17
N ASP A 109 -8.72 4.95 4.17
CA ASP A 109 -8.98 4.17 5.38
C ASP A 109 -8.00 3.01 5.50
N PRO A 110 -7.41 2.77 6.68
CA PRO A 110 -6.53 1.63 6.86
C PRO A 110 -7.30 0.31 6.77
N VAL A 111 -6.69 -0.68 6.12
CA VAL A 111 -7.23 -2.06 6.13
C VAL A 111 -6.99 -2.75 7.47
N ARG A 112 -5.92 -2.39 8.17
CA ARG A 112 -5.60 -2.84 9.52
C ARG A 112 -4.83 -1.77 10.29
N SER A 113 -5.05 -1.73 11.59
CA SER A 113 -4.24 -0.97 12.55
C SER A 113 -3.66 -1.91 13.59
N PHE A 114 -2.42 -1.65 13.98
CA PHE A 114 -1.66 -2.45 14.95
C PHE A 114 -1.20 -1.55 16.08
N SER A 115 -1.45 -1.99 17.31
CA SER A 115 -0.96 -1.29 18.51
C SER A 115 0.53 -1.56 18.74
N PHE A 116 1.22 -0.66 19.43
CA PHE A 116 2.57 -0.89 19.89
C PHE A 116 2.57 -1.66 21.23
N PRO A 117 3.54 -2.56 21.43
CA PRO A 117 4.57 -3.00 20.49
C PRO A 117 3.99 -3.81 19.33
N VAL A 118 4.45 -3.52 18.11
CA VAL A 118 3.93 -4.15 16.90
C VAL A 118 4.31 -5.63 16.84
N GLN A 119 3.32 -6.48 16.62
CA GLN A 119 3.51 -7.90 16.35
C GLN A 119 3.67 -8.10 14.83
N TRP A 120 4.89 -8.13 14.35
CA TRP A 120 5.22 -8.17 12.92
C TRP A 120 4.66 -9.38 12.17
N PRO A 121 4.56 -10.58 12.78
CA PRO A 121 3.85 -11.70 12.13
C PRO A 121 2.40 -11.36 11.75
N GLN A 122 1.69 -10.57 12.57
CA GLN A 122 0.32 -10.14 12.26
C GLN A 122 0.30 -9.15 11.09
N VAL A 123 1.30 -8.28 10.97
CA VAL A 123 1.44 -7.35 9.82
C VAL A 123 1.68 -8.16 8.54
N GLN A 124 2.56 -9.14 8.60
CA GLN A 124 2.84 -10.03 7.46
C GLN A 124 1.61 -10.82 7.03
N ASP A 125 0.84 -11.37 7.97
CA ASP A 125 -0.40 -12.07 7.69
C ASP A 125 -1.46 -11.14 7.06
N ALA A 126 -1.54 -9.89 7.49
CA ALA A 126 -2.44 -8.91 6.91
C ALA A 126 -2.04 -8.57 5.45
N ILE A 127 -0.76 -8.41 5.17
CA ILE A 127 -0.26 -8.20 3.80
C ILE A 127 -0.59 -9.42 2.93
N MET A 128 -0.34 -10.62 3.41
CA MET A 128 -0.67 -11.85 2.67
C MET A 128 -2.18 -11.94 2.40
N GLY A 129 -3.01 -11.66 3.39
CA GLY A 129 -4.47 -11.66 3.23
C GLY A 129 -4.93 -10.70 2.15
N GLU A 130 -4.36 -9.51 2.10
CA GLU A 130 -4.66 -8.51 1.06
C GLU A 130 -4.18 -8.95 -0.34
N LEU A 131 -3.01 -9.57 -0.44
CA LEU A 131 -2.46 -10.05 -1.70
C LEU A 131 -3.30 -11.19 -2.31
N LEU A 132 -3.96 -11.99 -1.49
CA LEU A 132 -4.82 -13.09 -1.93
C LEU A 132 -6.22 -12.61 -2.35
N GLN A 133 -6.62 -11.40 -2.00
CA GLN A 133 -7.87 -10.79 -2.45
C GLN A 133 -7.71 -10.27 -3.87
N ARG A 134 -8.25 -11.00 -4.86
CA ARG A 134 -8.32 -10.51 -6.23
C ARG A 134 -9.33 -9.35 -6.30
N PRO A 135 -8.97 -8.23 -6.95
CA PRO A 135 -9.96 -7.19 -7.22
C PRO A 135 -11.10 -7.82 -8.04
N VAL A 136 -12.34 -7.60 -7.61
CA VAL A 136 -13.52 -8.01 -8.36
C VAL A 136 -13.46 -7.31 -9.72
N ARG A 137 -13.18 -8.06 -10.78
CA ARG A 137 -13.36 -7.56 -12.14
C ARG A 137 -14.84 -7.29 -12.30
N SER A 138 -15.22 -6.03 -12.41
CA SER A 138 -16.57 -5.68 -12.81
C SER A 138 -16.82 -6.39 -14.16
N SER A 139 -17.73 -7.33 -14.18
CA SER A 139 -18.19 -7.97 -15.39
C SER A 139 -18.83 -6.86 -16.23
N ARG A 140 -18.12 -6.35 -17.23
CA ARG A 140 -18.75 -5.62 -18.31
C ARG A 140 -19.69 -6.60 -18.97
N SER A 141 -20.97 -6.45 -18.72
CA SER A 141 -22.01 -7.10 -19.47
C SER A 141 -21.84 -6.72 -20.95
N ARG A 142 -21.30 -7.64 -21.73
CA ARG A 142 -21.40 -7.53 -23.18
C ARG A 142 -22.85 -7.78 -23.54
N SER A 143 -23.60 -6.70 -23.70
CA SER A 143 -24.88 -6.76 -24.41
C SER A 143 -24.56 -7.12 -25.86
N ARG A 144 -24.74 -8.40 -26.20
CA ARG A 144 -24.82 -8.83 -27.59
C ARG A 144 -26.15 -8.32 -28.13
N SER A 145 -26.12 -7.22 -28.86
CA SER A 145 -27.20 -6.88 -29.76
C SER A 145 -27.22 -7.91 -30.89
N ARG A 146 -28.15 -8.85 -30.85
CA ARG A 146 -28.51 -9.66 -32.03
C ARG A 146 -29.25 -8.79 -33.00
N SER A 147 -28.59 -8.31 -34.02
CA SER A 147 -29.28 -7.79 -35.20
C SER A 147 -29.84 -9.00 -35.95
N ARG A 148 -31.17 -9.15 -35.92
CA ARG A 148 -31.87 -10.01 -36.87
C ARG A 148 -31.90 -9.26 -38.20
N SER A 149 -31.13 -9.68 -39.16
CA SER A 149 -31.37 -9.32 -40.56
C SER A 149 -32.41 -10.27 -41.08
N THR A 150 -33.60 -9.78 -41.35
CA THR A 150 -34.61 -10.43 -42.19
C THR A 150 -34.27 -10.12 -43.62
N PHE A 151 -33.79 -11.13 -44.36
CA PHE A 151 -33.82 -11.10 -45.82
C PHE A 151 -35.17 -11.62 -46.30
N ARG A 152 -35.82 -10.82 -47.09
CA ARG A 152 -36.85 -11.26 -48.05
C ARG A 152 -36.18 -11.39 -49.41
#